data_93bbdf6015bfc823f0b148d3c0ba3ae5
#
_entry.id   93bbdf6015bfc823f0b148d3c0ba3ae5
#
_cell.length_a   1.000
_cell.length_b   1.000
_cell.length_c   1.000
_cell.angle_alpha   90.00
_cell.angle_beta   90.00
_cell.angle_gamma   90.00
#
_symmetry.space_group_name_H-M   'P 1'
#
loop_
_entity.id
_entity.type
_entity.pdbx_description
1 polymer ?
#
loop_
_entity_poly.entity_id
_entity_poly.type
_entity_poly.pdbx_seq_one_letter_code
_entity_poly.pdbx_strand_id
1 'polypeptide(L)'
;MGMELLTKLEHTIGGWLREVPHLPTDARKWLGDNLWWITLVGAILTAIGVFSLVIALVTNISLLASPFVAYYASATFVGLAIVKTIVSLVFAALGCVLLALAVTPLKEKQKKGWVLIFVAWLVSAVSVVVGAVITLNPFSFLTSIIFGALWLVVGLYFIFEIHGQFAHVEKSKGVKKNA
;
A
#
# COMPACT_ATOMS: atom_id res chain seq x y z
N MET A 1 -12.63 16.26 -9.04
CA MET A 1 -11.61 15.56 -9.86
C MET A 1 -11.02 14.33 -9.17
N GLY A 2 -10.46 14.39 -7.95
CA GLY A 2 -9.86 13.21 -7.29
C GLY A 2 -10.85 12.08 -6.93
N MET A 3 -12.03 12.42 -6.43
CA MET A 3 -13.04 11.41 -6.07
C MET A 3 -13.65 10.68 -7.28
N GLU A 4 -13.83 11.36 -8.40
CA GLU A 4 -14.32 10.75 -9.64
C GLU A 4 -13.33 9.75 -10.22
N LEU A 5 -12.03 10.05 -10.16
CA LEU A 5 -10.97 9.13 -10.59
C LEU A 5 -10.93 7.87 -9.70
N LEU A 6 -11.04 8.03 -8.39
CA LEU A 6 -11.10 6.90 -7.45
C LEU A 6 -12.31 6.01 -7.71
N THR A 7 -13.48 6.61 -7.94
CA THR A 7 -14.71 5.87 -8.27
C THR A 7 -14.59 5.13 -9.60
N LYS A 8 -13.96 5.74 -10.61
CA LYS A 8 -13.69 5.08 -11.90
C LYS A 8 -12.74 3.89 -11.73
N LEU A 9 -11.66 4.05 -10.97
CA LEU A 9 -10.72 2.96 -10.68
C LEU A 9 -11.40 1.83 -9.89
N GLU A 10 -12.19 2.17 -8.87
CA GLU A 10 -13.00 1.23 -8.10
C GLU A 10 -13.91 0.40 -9.02
N HIS A 11 -14.65 1.05 -9.93
CA HIS A 11 -15.52 0.38 -10.89
C HIS A 11 -14.76 -0.51 -11.88
N THR A 12 -13.64 -0.03 -12.40
CA THR A 12 -12.83 -0.77 -13.38
C THR A 12 -12.22 -2.02 -12.76
N ILE A 13 -11.56 -1.87 -11.59
CA ILE A 13 -10.93 -2.99 -10.88
C ILE A 13 -11.98 -3.97 -10.38
N GLY A 14 -13.09 -3.47 -9.83
CA GLY A 14 -14.23 -4.30 -9.42
C GLY A 14 -14.86 -5.09 -10.57
N GLY A 15 -14.85 -4.53 -11.80
CA GLY A 15 -15.28 -5.23 -13.02
C GLY A 15 -14.40 -6.43 -13.33
N TRP A 16 -13.09 -6.28 -13.28
CA TRP A 16 -12.13 -7.38 -13.54
C TRP A 16 -12.20 -8.50 -12.50
N LEU A 17 -12.50 -8.17 -11.25
CA LEU A 17 -12.56 -9.13 -10.16
C LEU A 17 -13.88 -9.91 -10.10
N ARG A 18 -14.92 -9.50 -10.84
CA ARG A 18 -16.21 -10.24 -10.90
C ARG A 18 -16.10 -11.64 -11.52
N GLU A 19 -15.14 -11.86 -12.40
CA GLU A 19 -14.92 -13.15 -13.07
C GLU A 19 -14.05 -14.10 -12.22
N VAL A 20 -13.44 -13.60 -11.13
CA VAL A 20 -12.59 -14.40 -10.25
C VAL A 20 -13.48 -15.15 -9.24
N PRO A 21 -13.16 -16.41 -8.89
CA PRO A 21 -13.90 -17.16 -7.87
C PRO A 21 -13.95 -16.38 -6.56
N HIS A 22 -15.17 -16.21 -6.01
CA HIS A 22 -15.38 -15.47 -4.78
C HIS A 22 -15.09 -16.34 -3.55
N LEU A 23 -14.61 -15.69 -2.49
CA LEU A 23 -14.44 -16.34 -1.19
C LEU A 23 -15.80 -16.81 -0.62
N PRO A 24 -15.83 -17.91 0.15
CA PRO A 24 -17.00 -18.32 0.91
C PRO A 24 -17.54 -17.17 1.77
N THR A 25 -18.87 -17.12 1.94
CA THR A 25 -19.55 -16.04 2.68
C THR A 25 -19.00 -15.85 4.09
N ASP A 26 -18.69 -16.95 4.78
CA ASP A 26 -18.15 -16.91 6.13
C ASP A 26 -16.72 -16.34 6.18
N ALA A 27 -15.88 -16.69 5.20
CA ALA A 27 -14.54 -16.14 5.08
C ALA A 27 -14.57 -14.63 4.78
N ARG A 28 -15.47 -14.17 3.90
CA ARG A 28 -15.67 -12.75 3.61
C ARG A 28 -16.13 -11.98 4.85
N LYS A 29 -17.08 -12.55 5.60
CA LYS A 29 -17.58 -11.95 6.84
C LYS A 29 -16.46 -11.85 7.88
N TRP A 30 -15.74 -12.96 8.10
CA TRP A 30 -14.61 -12.98 9.02
C TRP A 30 -13.56 -11.94 8.65
N LEU A 31 -13.16 -11.88 7.39
CA LEU A 31 -12.17 -10.94 6.90
C LEU A 31 -12.63 -9.49 7.10
N GLY A 32 -13.89 -9.17 6.77
CA GLY A 32 -14.44 -7.83 6.96
C GLY A 32 -14.59 -7.44 8.43
N ASP A 33 -14.86 -8.40 9.33
CA ASP A 33 -14.96 -8.15 10.78
C ASP A 33 -13.58 -7.92 11.41
N ASN A 34 -12.55 -8.55 10.85
CA ASN A 34 -11.19 -8.51 11.36
C ASN A 34 -10.26 -7.54 10.61
N LEU A 35 -10.73 -6.90 9.55
CA LEU A 35 -9.89 -6.03 8.71
C LEU A 35 -9.23 -4.89 9.49
N TRP A 36 -9.92 -4.30 10.46
CA TRP A 36 -9.39 -3.20 11.27
C TRP A 36 -8.11 -3.58 12.02
N TRP A 37 -8.10 -4.80 12.61
CA TRP A 37 -6.94 -5.25 13.37
C TRP A 37 -5.82 -5.77 12.44
N ILE A 38 -6.17 -6.40 11.31
CA ILE A 38 -5.21 -6.77 10.26
C ILE A 38 -4.50 -5.50 9.75
N THR A 39 -5.27 -4.43 9.51
CA THR A 39 -4.74 -3.12 9.11
C THR A 39 -3.86 -2.50 10.19
N LEU A 40 -4.22 -2.64 11.48
CA LEU A 40 -3.40 -2.18 12.59
C LEU A 40 -2.04 -2.89 12.62
N VAL A 41 -2.03 -4.22 12.50
CA VAL A 41 -0.78 -4.98 12.40
C VAL A 41 0.03 -4.56 11.18
N GLY A 42 -0.63 -4.38 10.03
CA GLY A 42 0.01 -3.85 8.82
C GLY A 42 0.63 -2.47 9.03
N ALA A 43 -0.05 -1.56 9.72
CA ALA A 43 0.47 -0.24 10.05
C ALA A 43 1.71 -0.31 10.95
N ILE A 44 1.69 -1.19 11.97
CA ILE A 44 2.84 -1.41 12.88
C ILE A 44 4.04 -1.96 12.09
N LEU A 45 3.82 -2.98 11.26
CA LEU A 45 4.89 -3.55 10.44
C LEU A 45 5.46 -2.52 9.45
N THR A 46 4.60 -1.69 8.86
CA THR A 46 5.04 -0.60 7.97
C THR A 46 5.84 0.45 8.75
N ALA A 47 5.44 0.79 9.98
CA ALA A 47 6.20 1.71 10.85
C ALA A 47 7.60 1.16 11.17
N ILE A 48 7.73 -0.13 11.46
CA ILE A 48 9.02 -0.80 11.64
C ILE A 48 9.84 -0.72 10.34
N GLY A 49 9.20 -0.91 9.18
CA GLY A 49 9.82 -0.75 7.87
C GLY A 49 10.33 0.68 7.63
N VAL A 50 9.54 1.70 7.98
CA VAL A 50 9.95 3.12 7.91
C VAL A 50 11.19 3.36 8.77
N PHE A 51 11.21 2.86 10.01
CA PHE A 51 12.37 2.98 10.88
C PHE A 51 13.62 2.30 10.29
N SER A 52 13.47 1.11 9.71
CA SER A 52 14.53 0.40 9.03
C SER A 52 15.08 1.18 7.83
N LEU A 53 14.21 1.86 7.06
CA LEU A 53 14.62 2.72 5.95
C LEU A 53 15.40 3.96 6.42
N VAL A 54 15.05 4.52 7.58
CA VAL A 54 15.82 5.63 8.19
C VAL A 54 17.23 5.16 8.54
N ILE A 55 17.37 3.98 9.17
CA ILE A 55 18.68 3.40 9.47
C ILE A 55 19.47 3.16 8.17
N ALA A 56 18.83 2.58 7.15
CA ALA A 56 19.46 2.34 5.85
C ALA A 56 19.93 3.65 5.19
N LEU A 57 19.15 4.72 5.30
CA LEU A 57 19.52 6.04 4.78
C LEU A 57 20.76 6.59 5.47
N VAL A 58 20.80 6.57 6.81
CA VAL A 58 21.96 6.99 7.60
C VAL A 58 23.21 6.17 7.25
N THR A 59 23.05 4.85 7.12
CA THR A 59 24.15 3.95 6.73
C THR A 59 24.67 4.27 5.34
N ASN A 60 23.80 4.48 4.34
CA ASN A 60 24.22 4.81 2.98
C ASN A 60 24.94 6.18 2.92
N ILE A 61 24.47 7.18 3.68
CA ILE A 61 25.15 8.49 3.77
C ILE A 61 26.52 8.34 4.41
N SER A 62 26.64 7.56 5.48
CA SER A 62 27.92 7.30 6.15
C SER A 62 28.90 6.55 5.23
N LEU A 63 28.41 5.60 4.45
CA LEU A 63 29.22 4.89 3.44
C LEU A 63 29.74 5.83 2.36
N LEU A 64 28.91 6.77 1.88
CA LEU A 64 29.32 7.74 0.86
C LEU A 64 30.51 8.62 1.35
N ALA A 65 30.53 8.94 2.64
CA ALA A 65 31.61 9.70 3.26
C ALA A 65 32.85 8.86 3.60
N SER A 66 32.79 7.53 3.42
CA SER A 66 33.91 6.65 3.81
C SER A 66 34.97 6.56 2.73
N PRO A 67 36.28 6.43 3.12
CA PRO A 67 37.37 6.19 2.17
C PRO A 67 37.19 4.92 1.34
N PHE A 68 36.45 3.93 1.86
CA PHE A 68 36.15 2.68 1.16
C PHE A 68 35.39 2.93 -0.15
N VAL A 69 34.40 3.82 -0.16
CA VAL A 69 33.62 4.14 -1.38
C VAL A 69 34.54 4.85 -2.40
N ALA A 70 35.45 5.70 -1.95
CA ALA A 70 36.40 6.38 -2.85
C ALA A 70 37.32 5.40 -3.60
N TYR A 71 37.65 4.25 -2.99
CA TYR A 71 38.58 3.29 -3.56
C TYR A 71 37.95 2.06 -4.20
N TYR A 72 36.83 1.55 -3.69
CA TYR A 72 36.28 0.25 -4.03
C TYR A 72 34.84 0.25 -4.58
N ALA A 73 34.10 1.32 -4.39
CA ALA A 73 32.71 1.42 -4.85
C ALA A 73 32.53 2.69 -5.68
N SER A 74 31.65 2.60 -6.69
CA SER A 74 31.23 3.79 -7.43
C SER A 74 30.36 4.69 -6.55
N ALA A 75 30.76 5.94 -6.35
CA ALA A 75 29.96 6.95 -5.66
C ALA A 75 28.55 7.10 -6.28
N THR A 76 28.45 6.88 -7.59
CA THR A 76 27.18 6.85 -8.32
C THR A 76 26.25 5.74 -7.80
N PHE A 77 26.77 4.54 -7.52
CA PHE A 77 25.98 3.43 -7.02
C PHE A 77 25.39 3.72 -5.63
N VAL A 78 26.22 4.25 -4.73
CA VAL A 78 25.78 4.64 -3.38
C VAL A 78 24.80 5.82 -3.45
N GLY A 79 25.03 6.79 -4.33
CA GLY A 79 24.12 7.90 -4.58
C GLY A 79 22.73 7.43 -5.04
N LEU A 80 22.67 6.48 -5.99
CA LEU A 80 21.40 5.88 -6.42
C LEU A 80 20.70 5.12 -5.30
N ALA A 81 21.44 4.42 -4.44
CA ALA A 81 20.88 3.75 -3.27
C ALA A 81 20.25 4.76 -2.28
N ILE A 82 20.90 5.91 -2.06
CA ILE A 82 20.35 7.00 -1.23
C ILE A 82 19.05 7.52 -1.84
N VAL A 83 19.02 7.87 -3.12
CA VAL A 83 17.81 8.35 -3.81
C VAL A 83 16.69 7.34 -3.69
N LYS A 84 16.96 6.07 -3.96
CA LYS A 84 15.97 4.98 -3.83
C LYS A 84 15.42 4.88 -2.41
N THR A 85 16.30 4.97 -1.40
CA THR A 85 15.92 4.88 0.02
C THR A 85 15.04 6.07 0.42
N ILE A 86 15.35 7.30 -0.02
CA ILE A 86 14.52 8.49 0.24
C ILE A 86 13.14 8.33 -0.38
N VAL A 87 13.07 7.93 -1.65
CA VAL A 87 11.79 7.72 -2.34
C VAL A 87 10.98 6.64 -1.63
N SER A 88 11.60 5.51 -1.29
CA SER A 88 10.94 4.42 -0.55
C SER A 88 10.44 4.89 0.83
N LEU A 89 11.21 5.73 1.52
CA LEU A 89 10.84 6.29 2.82
C LEU A 89 9.60 7.17 2.73
N VAL A 90 9.52 8.03 1.70
CA VAL A 90 8.34 8.89 1.48
C VAL A 90 7.08 8.06 1.24
N PHE A 91 7.15 7.06 0.35
CA PHE A 91 6.01 6.19 0.06
C PHE A 91 5.61 5.32 1.26
N ALA A 92 6.59 4.77 1.99
CA ALA A 92 6.34 3.95 3.17
C ALA A 92 5.70 4.78 4.31
N ALA A 93 6.20 6.00 4.55
CA ALA A 93 5.62 6.91 5.54
C ALA A 93 4.17 7.29 5.18
N LEU A 94 3.91 7.63 3.91
CA LEU A 94 2.56 7.91 3.43
C LEU A 94 1.64 6.70 3.61
N GLY A 95 2.09 5.51 3.23
CA GLY A 95 1.35 4.26 3.42
C GLY A 95 1.06 3.98 4.90
N CYS A 96 2.05 4.18 5.78
CA CYS A 96 1.89 4.02 7.23
C CYS A 96 0.80 4.93 7.79
N VAL A 97 0.81 6.21 7.42
CA VAL A 97 -0.20 7.19 7.84
C VAL A 97 -1.59 6.78 7.35
N LEU A 98 -1.73 6.39 6.07
CA LEU A 98 -3.01 5.97 5.51
C LEU A 98 -3.57 4.73 6.22
N LEU A 99 -2.73 3.73 6.50
CA LEU A 99 -3.13 2.53 7.23
C LEU A 99 -3.53 2.86 8.67
N ALA A 100 -2.77 3.71 9.37
CA ALA A 100 -3.09 4.13 10.73
C ALA A 100 -4.44 4.88 10.79
N LEU A 101 -4.68 5.79 9.85
CA LEU A 101 -5.95 6.53 9.74
C LEU A 101 -7.13 5.63 9.36
N ALA A 102 -6.88 4.51 8.68
CA ALA A 102 -7.91 3.57 8.29
C ALA A 102 -8.46 2.73 9.46
N VAL A 103 -7.68 2.47 10.51
CA VAL A 103 -8.03 1.56 11.61
C VAL A 103 -9.37 1.91 12.25
N THR A 104 -9.55 3.15 12.69
CA THR A 104 -10.78 3.59 13.38
C THR A 104 -12.02 3.49 12.49
N PRO A 105 -12.05 4.06 11.27
CA PRO A 105 -13.22 3.94 10.40
C PRO A 105 -13.49 2.50 9.93
N LEU A 106 -12.48 1.63 9.85
CA LEU A 106 -12.68 0.21 9.57
C LEU A 106 -13.36 -0.51 10.74
N LYS A 107 -12.95 -0.23 11.96
CA LYS A 107 -13.60 -0.78 13.17
C LYS A 107 -15.08 -0.40 13.23
N GLU A 108 -15.43 0.80 12.76
CA GLU A 108 -16.80 1.29 12.67
C GLU A 108 -17.53 0.87 11.38
N LYS A 109 -16.93 0.03 10.55
CA LYS A 109 -17.46 -0.42 9.25
C LYS A 109 -17.79 0.74 8.28
N GLN A 110 -17.09 1.86 8.38
CA GLN A 110 -17.30 3.00 7.49
C GLN A 110 -16.63 2.80 6.13
N LYS A 111 -17.29 3.21 5.05
CA LYS A 111 -16.71 3.20 3.68
C LYS A 111 -15.38 3.98 3.61
N LYS A 112 -15.24 5.05 4.39
CA LYS A 112 -14.02 5.85 4.48
C LYS A 112 -12.79 4.99 4.83
N GLY A 113 -12.94 4.00 5.74
CA GLY A 113 -11.84 3.10 6.10
C GLY A 113 -11.41 2.22 4.94
N TRP A 114 -12.36 1.68 4.19
CA TRP A 114 -12.08 0.91 2.98
C TRP A 114 -11.37 1.75 1.92
N VAL A 115 -11.84 2.99 1.67
CA VAL A 115 -11.21 3.91 0.71
C VAL A 115 -9.76 4.23 1.11
N LEU A 116 -9.48 4.43 2.40
CA LEU A 116 -8.11 4.70 2.88
C LEU A 116 -7.16 3.52 2.61
N ILE A 117 -7.61 2.28 2.84
CA ILE A 117 -6.81 1.10 2.48
C ILE A 117 -6.61 1.02 0.98
N PHE A 118 -7.66 1.22 0.19
CA PHE A 118 -7.56 1.20 -1.27
C PHE A 118 -6.55 2.23 -1.78
N VAL A 119 -6.57 3.46 -1.24
CA VAL A 119 -5.57 4.49 -1.57
C VAL A 119 -4.17 4.06 -1.13
N ALA A 120 -4.01 3.44 0.05
CA ALA A 120 -2.71 2.93 0.49
C ALA A 120 -2.15 1.88 -0.48
N TRP A 121 -3.00 1.01 -1.03
CA TRP A 121 -2.60 0.05 -2.07
C TRP A 121 -2.23 0.72 -3.39
N LEU A 122 -2.94 1.77 -3.81
CA LEU A 122 -2.55 2.55 -5.01
C LEU A 122 -1.20 3.25 -4.81
N VAL A 123 -0.96 3.82 -3.63
CA VAL A 123 0.34 4.42 -3.26
C VAL A 123 1.45 3.36 -3.32
N SER A 124 1.19 2.15 -2.81
CA SER A 124 2.12 1.03 -2.90
C SER A 124 2.41 0.62 -4.35
N ALA A 125 1.38 0.59 -5.22
CA ALA A 125 1.54 0.32 -6.64
C ALA A 125 2.48 1.33 -7.32
N VAL A 126 2.26 2.62 -7.07
CA VAL A 126 3.14 3.69 -7.58
C VAL A 126 4.56 3.54 -7.05
N SER A 127 4.72 3.22 -5.76
CA SER A 127 6.04 2.99 -5.14
C SER A 127 6.82 1.86 -5.82
N VAL A 128 6.15 0.75 -6.16
CA VAL A 128 6.77 -0.39 -6.87
C VAL A 128 7.29 0.06 -8.24
N VAL A 129 6.48 0.78 -9.01
CA VAL A 129 6.87 1.25 -10.35
C VAL A 129 8.04 2.24 -10.27
N VAL A 130 7.94 3.24 -9.39
CA VAL A 130 9.00 4.24 -9.20
C VAL A 130 10.30 3.58 -8.72
N GLY A 131 10.22 2.67 -7.75
CA GLY A 131 11.37 1.93 -7.25
C GLY A 131 12.05 1.05 -8.30
N ALA A 132 11.25 0.43 -9.18
CA ALA A 132 11.74 -0.38 -10.30
C ALA A 132 12.50 0.49 -11.31
N VAL A 133 11.97 1.67 -11.66
CA VAL A 133 12.62 2.61 -12.60
C VAL A 133 13.96 3.11 -12.05
N ILE A 134 14.03 3.48 -10.78
CA ILE A 134 15.27 4.01 -10.16
C ILE A 134 16.39 2.97 -10.15
N THR A 135 16.07 1.69 -10.12
CA THR A 135 17.07 0.62 -9.98
C THR A 135 18.00 0.50 -11.21
N LEU A 136 17.60 0.98 -12.39
CA LEU A 136 18.36 0.98 -13.65
C LEU A 136 18.91 -0.39 -14.09
N ASN A 137 18.46 -1.48 -13.48
CA ASN A 137 18.87 -2.84 -13.81
C ASN A 137 17.67 -3.59 -14.39
N PRO A 138 17.75 -4.05 -15.67
CA PRO A 138 16.63 -4.70 -16.34
C PRO A 138 16.08 -5.93 -15.61
N PHE A 139 16.94 -6.75 -15.05
CA PHE A 139 16.54 -7.94 -14.29
C PHE A 139 15.81 -7.57 -12.99
N SER A 140 16.36 -6.64 -12.21
CA SER A 140 15.73 -6.14 -11.00
C SER A 140 14.43 -5.40 -11.31
N PHE A 141 14.34 -4.69 -12.44
CA PHE A 141 13.12 -4.05 -12.92
C PHE A 141 12.01 -5.09 -13.14
N LEU A 142 12.28 -6.11 -13.97
CA LEU A 142 11.32 -7.17 -14.27
C LEU A 142 10.87 -7.90 -13.01
N THR A 143 11.81 -8.28 -12.15
CA THR A 143 11.54 -8.98 -10.90
C THR A 143 10.64 -8.13 -9.97
N SER A 144 10.96 -6.84 -9.80
CA SER A 144 10.16 -5.93 -8.96
C SER A 144 8.74 -5.75 -9.50
N ILE A 145 8.58 -5.61 -10.81
CA ILE A 145 7.25 -5.48 -11.43
C ILE A 145 6.45 -6.76 -11.28
N ILE A 146 7.02 -7.93 -11.55
CA ILE A 146 6.31 -9.21 -11.45
C ILE A 146 5.86 -9.47 -10.01
N PHE A 147 6.76 -9.42 -9.03
CA PHE A 147 6.41 -9.68 -7.64
C PHE A 147 5.53 -8.56 -7.05
N GLY A 148 5.77 -7.31 -7.42
CA GLY A 148 4.92 -6.19 -7.03
C GLY A 148 3.51 -6.30 -7.58
N ALA A 149 3.34 -6.65 -8.86
CA ALA A 149 2.04 -6.87 -9.48
C ALA A 149 1.29 -8.05 -8.84
N LEU A 150 1.97 -9.17 -8.60
CA LEU A 150 1.40 -10.33 -7.89
C LEU A 150 0.87 -9.94 -6.51
N TRP A 151 1.68 -9.24 -5.73
CA TRP A 151 1.30 -8.76 -4.40
C TRP A 151 0.09 -7.83 -4.45
N LEU A 152 0.10 -6.88 -5.41
CA LEU A 152 -1.00 -5.94 -5.61
C LEU A 152 -2.30 -6.63 -5.99
N VAL A 153 -2.26 -7.60 -6.93
CA VAL A 153 -3.45 -8.35 -7.36
C VAL A 153 -4.05 -9.12 -6.19
N VAL A 154 -3.22 -9.83 -5.41
CA VAL A 154 -3.68 -10.58 -4.23
C VAL A 154 -4.31 -9.65 -3.20
N GLY A 155 -3.68 -8.51 -2.90
CA GLY A 155 -4.22 -7.57 -1.92
C GLY A 155 -5.51 -6.90 -2.39
N LEU A 156 -5.58 -6.47 -3.66
CA LEU A 156 -6.78 -5.91 -4.25
C LEU A 156 -7.93 -6.92 -4.26
N TYR A 157 -7.65 -8.19 -4.58
CA TYR A 157 -8.66 -9.25 -4.50
C TYR A 157 -9.32 -9.30 -3.12
N PHE A 158 -8.53 -9.38 -2.04
CA PHE A 158 -9.09 -9.42 -0.69
C PHE A 158 -9.87 -8.15 -0.32
N ILE A 159 -9.37 -6.97 -0.72
CA ILE A 159 -10.03 -5.68 -0.43
C ILE A 159 -11.37 -5.59 -1.15
N PHE A 160 -11.46 -6.05 -2.40
CA PHE A 160 -12.71 -6.01 -3.17
C PHE A 160 -13.72 -7.06 -2.72
N GLU A 161 -13.27 -8.24 -2.26
CA GLU A 161 -14.14 -9.27 -1.69
C GLU A 161 -14.97 -8.79 -0.49
N ILE A 162 -14.42 -7.87 0.29
CA ILE A 162 -15.09 -7.31 1.47
C ILE A 162 -15.78 -5.97 1.21
N HIS A 163 -15.62 -5.38 0.02
CA HIS A 163 -16.16 -4.06 -0.33
C HIS A 163 -17.66 -3.92 0.02
N GLY A 164 -18.47 -4.94 -0.30
CA GLY A 164 -19.89 -4.94 -0.04
C GLY A 164 -20.28 -4.77 1.43
N GLN A 165 -19.41 -5.14 2.38
CA GLN A 165 -19.68 -5.02 3.81
C GLN A 165 -19.57 -3.57 4.32
N PHE A 166 -18.81 -2.73 3.64
CA PHE A 166 -18.60 -1.31 4.00
C PHE A 166 -19.57 -0.38 3.27
N ALA A 167 -20.08 -0.77 2.10
CA ALA A 167 -21.03 0.02 1.30
C ALA A 167 -22.43 0.10 1.92
N HIS A 168 -22.90 -0.94 2.62
CA HIS A 168 -24.25 -1.03 3.16
C HIS A 168 -24.48 -0.19 4.42
N VAL A 169 -23.44 0.09 5.21
CA VAL A 169 -23.56 0.84 6.47
C VAL A 169 -23.89 2.32 6.24
N GLU A 170 -23.45 2.90 5.15
CA GLU A 170 -23.77 4.29 4.78
C GLU A 170 -25.25 4.47 4.44
N LYS A 171 -25.86 3.50 3.73
CA LYS A 171 -27.28 3.52 3.40
C LYS A 171 -28.18 3.44 4.66
N SER A 172 -27.80 2.62 5.64
CA SER A 172 -28.60 2.47 6.88
C SER A 172 -28.51 3.70 7.80
N LYS A 173 -27.38 4.40 7.84
CA LYS A 173 -27.23 5.67 8.59
C LYS A 173 -27.99 6.83 7.94
N GLY A 174 -28.10 6.84 6.62
CA GLY A 174 -28.89 7.84 5.88
C GLY A 174 -30.40 7.73 6.13
N VAL A 175 -30.91 6.52 6.22
CA VAL A 175 -32.35 6.26 6.50
C VAL A 175 -32.74 6.62 7.95
N LYS A 176 -31.85 6.41 8.93
CA LYS A 176 -32.13 6.79 10.33
C LYS A 176 -32.04 8.30 10.61
N LYS A 177 -31.47 9.10 9.71
CA LYS A 177 -31.34 10.55 9.88
C LYS A 177 -32.56 11.32 9.36
N ASN A 178 -33.44 10.65 8.58
CA ASN A 178 -34.65 11.22 7.97
C ASN A 178 -35.94 10.63 8.57
N ALA A 179 -35.88 9.92 9.69
CA ALA A 179 -36.99 9.44 10.50
C ALA A 179 -37.05 10.12 11.86
#